data_d21c3e51781c5e4e4fc4ebd84e8a5db7
#
_entry.id   d21c3e51781c5e4e4fc4ebd84e8a5db7
#
_cell.length_a   1.000
_cell.length_b   1.000
_cell.length_c   1.000
_cell.angle_alpha   90.00
_cell.angle_beta   90.00
_cell.angle_gamma   90.00
#
_symmetry.space_group_name_H-M   'P 1'
#
loop_
_entity.id
_entity.type
_entity.pdbx_description
1 polymer ?
#
loop_
_entity_poly.entity_id
_entity_poly.type
_entity_poly.pdbx_seq_one_letter_code
_entity_poly.pdbx_strand_id
1 'polypeptide(L)'
;MILIVGAGLAGLSAAYHLRGLRYKLLEREREVGGLCRSYVKDGFTFDYTGHLLHFRQTAIKALVESLLPGQLQRHARKSYVFSHDTYTEYPFQVNTHGLPPEVVRECLLGFIATLSDPASKPPAEGRSFKQWIVESLGEGIAKHFMVPFNEKLWQVPLDELTSDWVSWLVPKPDVKDVVSGALGIKDKAFGYNPSFQYPVSGGIKVLPEAFLPSVENLAFDSQLVEIETGRHRAVFRSAQGERTEEYDRLISTIPLPELVRRCVDLPASMRELAESLR
;
A
#
# COMPACT_ATOMS: atom_id res chain seq x y z
N MET A 1 1.25 7.97 30.62
CA MET A 1 0.80 8.66 29.40
C MET A 1 1.13 7.79 28.18
N ILE A 2 0.25 7.74 27.17
CA ILE A 2 0.54 7.08 25.89
C ILE A 2 1.14 8.12 24.94
N LEU A 3 2.29 7.82 24.36
CA LEU A 3 2.93 8.67 23.36
C LEU A 3 2.67 8.07 21.99
N ILE A 4 2.12 8.87 21.06
CA ILE A 4 1.87 8.49 19.69
C ILE A 4 2.79 9.30 18.78
N VAL A 5 3.55 8.65 17.92
CA VAL A 5 4.50 9.29 17.01
C VAL A 5 4.03 9.13 15.57
N GLY A 6 3.78 10.28 14.92
CA GLY A 6 3.28 10.40 13.56
C GLY A 6 1.77 10.58 13.48
N ALA A 7 1.31 11.65 12.83
CA ALA A 7 -0.10 11.98 12.60
C ALA A 7 -0.55 11.65 11.15
N GLY A 8 -0.06 10.54 10.61
CA GLY A 8 -0.67 9.87 9.47
C GLY A 8 -2.00 9.21 9.88
N LEU A 9 -2.71 8.56 8.94
CA LEU A 9 -4.00 7.91 9.23
C LEU A 9 -3.92 6.91 10.40
N ALA A 10 -2.83 6.17 10.53
CA ALA A 10 -2.64 5.20 11.62
C ALA A 10 -2.55 5.88 12.99
N GLY A 11 -1.76 6.96 13.11
CA GLY A 11 -1.62 7.71 14.36
C GLY A 11 -2.89 8.47 14.73
N LEU A 12 -3.57 9.06 13.76
CA LEU A 12 -4.87 9.72 13.97
C LEU A 12 -5.94 8.72 14.40
N SER A 13 -5.99 7.54 13.78
CA SER A 13 -6.88 6.46 14.17
C SER A 13 -6.58 5.98 15.60
N ALA A 14 -5.29 5.82 15.96
CA ALA A 14 -4.91 5.46 17.32
C ALA A 14 -5.41 6.52 18.34
N ALA A 15 -5.15 7.80 18.06
CA ALA A 15 -5.62 8.90 18.90
C ALA A 15 -7.15 8.92 19.02
N TYR A 16 -7.85 8.73 17.91
CA TYR A 16 -9.31 8.65 17.86
C TYR A 16 -9.88 7.56 18.79
N HIS A 17 -9.28 6.36 18.78
CA HIS A 17 -9.75 5.24 19.59
C HIS A 17 -9.26 5.31 21.06
N LEU A 18 -8.27 6.14 21.36
CA LEU A 18 -7.77 6.39 22.70
C LEU A 18 -8.41 7.61 23.38
N ARG A 19 -9.50 8.14 22.82
CA ARG A 19 -10.25 9.24 23.43
C ARG A 19 -10.65 8.89 24.87
N GLY A 20 -10.50 9.84 25.77
CA GLY A 20 -10.72 9.64 27.21
C GLY A 20 -9.54 9.03 27.96
N LEU A 21 -8.46 8.62 27.27
CA LEU A 21 -7.19 8.24 27.89
C LEU A 21 -6.18 9.37 27.77
N ARG A 22 -5.21 9.41 28.69
CA ARG A 22 -4.13 10.39 28.64
C ARG A 22 -3.10 9.99 27.57
N TYR A 23 -3.14 10.65 26.41
CA TYR A 23 -2.16 10.47 25.34
C TYR A 23 -1.61 11.82 24.84
N LYS A 24 -0.53 11.76 24.06
CA LYS A 24 0.04 12.88 23.30
C LYS A 24 0.42 12.38 21.91
N LEU A 25 -0.05 13.09 20.86
CA LEU A 25 0.26 12.80 19.48
C LEU A 25 1.24 13.84 18.95
N LEU A 26 2.39 13.39 18.45
CA LEU A 26 3.46 14.27 17.97
C LEU A 26 3.72 14.02 16.48
N GLU A 27 3.69 15.11 15.69
CA GLU A 27 3.88 15.10 14.23
C GLU A 27 5.06 16.04 13.88
N ARG A 28 5.94 15.59 12.99
CA ARG A 28 7.08 16.39 12.53
C ARG A 28 6.70 17.51 11.59
N GLU A 29 5.67 17.30 10.79
CA GLU A 29 5.18 18.26 9.81
C GLU A 29 4.24 19.27 10.47
N ARG A 30 3.77 20.25 9.70
CA ARG A 30 2.79 21.25 10.14
C ARG A 30 1.35 20.90 9.82
N GLU A 31 1.15 19.75 9.24
CA GLU A 31 -0.16 19.22 8.84
C GLU A 31 -0.24 17.71 9.10
N VAL A 32 -1.44 17.20 9.24
CA VAL A 32 -1.72 15.78 9.39
C VAL A 32 -1.74 15.06 8.04
N GLY A 33 -1.80 13.73 8.09
CA GLY A 33 -2.11 12.88 6.94
C GLY A 33 -0.97 12.00 6.47
N GLY A 34 0.29 12.33 6.77
CA GLY A 34 1.41 11.54 6.28
C GLY A 34 1.43 11.49 4.74
N LEU A 35 1.28 10.29 4.15
CA LEU A 35 1.15 10.14 2.69
C LEU A 35 -0.25 10.49 2.16
N CYS A 36 -1.29 10.51 3.00
CA CYS A 36 -2.65 10.94 2.65
C CYS A 36 -2.77 12.46 2.66
N ARG A 37 -1.87 13.15 2.00
CA ARG A 37 -1.89 14.61 1.80
C ARG A 37 -2.19 14.96 0.35
N SER A 38 -2.75 16.14 0.15
CA SER A 38 -3.03 16.69 -1.17
C SER A 38 -2.55 18.14 -1.25
N TYR A 39 -2.13 18.57 -2.41
CA TYR A 39 -1.80 19.96 -2.69
C TYR A 39 -2.56 20.45 -3.91
N VAL A 40 -2.74 21.77 -3.99
CA VAL A 40 -3.42 22.42 -5.12
C VAL A 40 -2.37 23.15 -5.95
N LYS A 41 -2.38 22.92 -7.25
CA LYS A 41 -1.54 23.63 -8.20
C LYS A 41 -2.35 23.95 -9.46
N ASP A 42 -2.35 25.18 -9.89
CA ASP A 42 -3.03 25.68 -11.10
C ASP A 42 -4.53 25.28 -11.16
N GLY A 43 -5.20 25.27 -10.00
CA GLY A 43 -6.62 24.90 -9.87
C GLY A 43 -6.88 23.37 -9.81
N PHE A 44 -5.84 22.54 -9.94
CA PHE A 44 -5.95 21.10 -9.83
C PHE A 44 -5.49 20.61 -8.44
N THR A 45 -6.17 19.60 -7.93
CA THR A 45 -5.79 18.91 -6.68
C THR A 45 -5.00 17.66 -7.00
N PHE A 46 -3.83 17.53 -6.38
CA PHE A 46 -2.94 16.38 -6.53
C PHE A 46 -2.72 15.74 -5.17
N ASP A 47 -2.87 14.41 -5.10
CA ASP A 47 -2.46 13.61 -3.97
C ASP A 47 -0.99 13.23 -4.09
N TYR A 48 -0.31 12.98 -2.97
CA TYR A 48 1.08 12.51 -2.97
C TYR A 48 1.23 11.14 -3.62
N THR A 49 0.21 10.27 -3.47
CA THR A 49 0.15 8.95 -4.11
C THR A 49 -1.30 8.64 -4.52
N GLY A 50 -1.52 7.60 -5.30
CA GLY A 50 -2.87 7.18 -5.68
C GLY A 50 -3.63 6.56 -4.49
N HIS A 51 -4.62 7.27 -3.98
CA HIS A 51 -5.45 6.83 -2.84
C HIS A 51 -6.85 6.43 -3.33
N LEU A 52 -7.00 5.14 -3.65
CA LEU A 52 -8.27 4.55 -4.04
C LEU A 52 -8.86 3.82 -2.82
N LEU A 53 -9.88 4.39 -2.18
CA LEU A 53 -10.45 3.82 -0.95
C LEU A 53 -11.25 2.55 -1.26
N HIS A 54 -10.79 1.44 -0.69
CA HIS A 54 -11.43 0.13 -0.76
C HIS A 54 -11.72 -0.36 0.66
N PHE A 55 -12.95 -0.73 0.94
CA PHE A 55 -13.35 -1.17 2.27
C PHE A 55 -13.65 -2.67 2.26
N ARG A 56 -12.82 -3.45 2.96
CA ARG A 56 -13.05 -4.88 3.21
C ARG A 56 -13.85 -5.12 4.50
N GLN A 57 -13.67 -4.24 5.49
CA GLN A 57 -14.31 -4.33 6.80
C GLN A 57 -15.43 -3.31 6.90
N THR A 58 -16.63 -3.78 7.22
CA THR A 58 -17.82 -2.92 7.38
C THR A 58 -17.64 -1.86 8.45
N ALA A 59 -16.96 -2.19 9.55
CA ALA A 59 -16.71 -1.23 10.64
C ALA A 59 -15.81 -0.06 10.18
N ILE A 60 -14.76 -0.34 9.39
CA ILE A 60 -13.89 0.71 8.86
C ILE A 60 -14.64 1.58 7.84
N LYS A 61 -15.47 0.95 6.99
CA LYS A 61 -16.34 1.70 6.07
C LYS A 61 -17.25 2.65 6.82
N ALA A 62 -17.98 2.14 7.83
CA ALA A 62 -18.88 2.95 8.65
C ALA A 62 -18.17 4.10 9.36
N LEU A 63 -16.96 3.86 9.89
CA LEU A 63 -16.14 4.91 10.49
C LEU A 63 -15.82 6.01 9.47
N VAL A 64 -15.30 5.65 8.31
CA VAL A 64 -14.92 6.64 7.27
C VAL A 64 -16.14 7.40 6.75
N GLU A 65 -17.29 6.73 6.56
CA GLU A 65 -18.55 7.37 6.16
C GLU A 65 -19.07 8.30 7.25
N SER A 66 -18.86 8.00 8.52
CA SER A 66 -19.23 8.88 9.63
C SER A 66 -18.32 10.10 9.76
N LEU A 67 -17.04 9.98 9.39
CA LEU A 67 -16.09 11.09 9.36
C LEU A 67 -16.31 12.01 8.15
N LEU A 68 -16.78 11.46 7.02
CA LEU A 68 -16.98 12.17 5.75
C LEU A 68 -18.42 12.01 5.24
N PRO A 69 -19.45 12.49 5.97
CA PRO A 69 -20.85 12.26 5.62
C PRO A 69 -21.19 12.91 4.27
N GLY A 70 -21.60 12.07 3.30
CA GLY A 70 -21.95 12.52 1.95
C GLY A 70 -20.79 13.02 1.09
N GLN A 71 -19.55 12.90 1.55
CA GLN A 71 -18.38 13.41 0.83
C GLN A 71 -17.63 12.34 0.03
N LEU A 72 -18.10 11.11 0.01
CA LEU A 72 -17.47 10.02 -0.75
C LEU A 72 -18.29 9.68 -1.99
N GLN A 73 -17.62 9.65 -3.13
CA GLN A 73 -18.20 9.22 -4.40
C GLN A 73 -17.61 7.89 -4.84
N ARG A 74 -18.47 7.00 -5.34
CA ARG A 74 -18.05 5.73 -5.92
C ARG A 74 -17.68 5.90 -7.39
N HIS A 75 -16.53 5.36 -7.77
CA HIS A 75 -16.02 5.35 -9.13
C HIS A 75 -15.84 3.92 -9.63
N ALA A 76 -16.22 3.64 -10.88
CA ALA A 76 -15.81 2.43 -11.57
C ALA A 76 -14.32 2.58 -11.97
N ARG A 77 -13.51 1.56 -11.64
CA ARG A 77 -12.11 1.56 -12.03
C ARG A 77 -11.99 1.25 -13.51
N LYS A 78 -11.33 2.15 -14.24
CA LYS A 78 -10.94 1.95 -15.64
C LYS A 78 -9.41 2.02 -15.68
N SER A 79 -8.76 0.90 -15.92
CA SER A 79 -7.30 0.83 -15.99
C SER A 79 -6.90 0.09 -17.26
N TYR A 80 -5.88 0.57 -17.91
CA TYR A 80 -5.37 0.00 -19.16
C TYR A 80 -3.88 -0.26 -19.04
N VAL A 81 -3.42 -1.27 -19.75
CA VAL A 81 -2.01 -1.59 -19.95
C VAL A 81 -1.62 -1.21 -21.36
N PHE A 82 -0.63 -0.34 -21.51
CA PHE A 82 -0.01 -0.06 -22.79
C PHE A 82 1.19 -1.00 -22.99
N SER A 83 1.10 -1.84 -24.00
CA SER A 83 2.13 -2.83 -24.34
C SER A 83 2.04 -3.14 -25.83
N HIS A 84 3.18 -3.30 -26.53
CA HIS A 84 3.23 -3.63 -27.94
C HIS A 84 2.38 -2.65 -28.79
N ASP A 85 2.52 -1.36 -28.56
CA ASP A 85 1.78 -0.27 -29.22
C ASP A 85 0.25 -0.39 -29.17
N THR A 86 -0.26 -1.11 -28.18
CA THR A 86 -1.70 -1.37 -27.99
C THR A 86 -2.11 -1.16 -26.53
N TYR A 87 -3.35 -0.69 -26.34
CA TYR A 87 -3.97 -0.62 -25.03
C TYR A 87 -4.86 -1.85 -24.82
N THR A 88 -4.59 -2.60 -23.75
CA THR A 88 -5.48 -3.66 -23.27
C THR A 88 -6.05 -3.28 -21.90
N GLU A 89 -7.23 -3.81 -21.55
CA GLU A 89 -7.78 -3.57 -20.22
C GLU A 89 -6.97 -4.29 -19.14
N TYR A 90 -6.89 -3.71 -17.96
CA TYR A 90 -6.33 -4.37 -16.78
C TYR A 90 -7.38 -5.32 -16.15
N PRO A 91 -7.00 -6.50 -15.67
CA PRO A 91 -5.63 -7.00 -15.61
C PRO A 91 -5.19 -7.71 -16.89
N PHE A 92 -3.92 -7.55 -17.26
CA PHE A 92 -3.32 -8.04 -18.50
C PHE A 92 -3.55 -9.54 -18.75
N GLN A 93 -3.39 -10.37 -17.71
CA GLN A 93 -3.44 -11.83 -17.81
C GLN A 93 -4.77 -12.40 -18.32
N VAL A 94 -5.85 -11.61 -18.31
CA VAL A 94 -7.16 -11.99 -18.84
C VAL A 94 -7.69 -11.01 -19.88
N ASN A 95 -6.82 -10.20 -20.46
CA ASN A 95 -7.19 -9.20 -21.47
C ASN A 95 -6.10 -9.04 -22.54
N THR A 96 -5.66 -10.15 -23.12
CA THR A 96 -4.61 -10.13 -24.15
C THR A 96 -5.13 -9.93 -25.57
N HIS A 97 -6.45 -9.86 -25.77
CA HIS A 97 -7.05 -9.57 -27.06
C HIS A 97 -6.59 -8.21 -27.62
N GLY A 98 -6.22 -8.17 -28.89
CA GLY A 98 -5.71 -6.98 -29.58
C GLY A 98 -4.19 -6.83 -29.55
N LEU A 99 -3.48 -7.63 -28.75
CA LEU A 99 -2.01 -7.72 -28.82
C LEU A 99 -1.58 -8.49 -30.09
N PRO A 100 -0.31 -8.38 -30.53
CA PRO A 100 0.21 -9.19 -31.63
C PRO A 100 -0.06 -10.69 -31.40
N PRO A 101 -0.48 -11.44 -32.43
CA PRO A 101 -0.88 -12.85 -32.29
C PRO A 101 0.18 -13.75 -31.63
N GLU A 102 1.47 -13.50 -31.90
CA GLU A 102 2.59 -14.22 -31.28
C GLU A 102 2.68 -13.98 -29.78
N VAL A 103 2.39 -12.75 -29.30
CA VAL A 103 2.36 -12.41 -27.88
C VAL A 103 1.18 -13.12 -27.20
N VAL A 104 0.00 -13.08 -27.81
CA VAL A 104 -1.18 -13.79 -27.28
C VAL A 104 -0.88 -15.29 -27.20
N ARG A 105 -0.27 -15.87 -28.24
CA ARG A 105 0.10 -17.28 -28.26
C ARG A 105 1.09 -17.63 -27.16
N GLU A 106 2.16 -16.83 -26.96
CA GLU A 106 3.14 -17.05 -25.90
C GLU A 106 2.46 -17.00 -24.51
N CYS A 107 1.58 -16.03 -24.29
CA CYS A 107 0.83 -15.91 -23.04
C CYS A 107 -0.08 -17.14 -22.79
N LEU A 108 -0.82 -17.58 -23.80
CA LEU A 108 -1.69 -18.74 -23.68
C LEU A 108 -0.93 -20.04 -23.44
N LEU A 109 0.10 -20.33 -24.25
CA LEU A 109 0.89 -21.56 -24.12
C LEU A 109 1.64 -21.59 -22.79
N GLY A 110 2.24 -20.47 -22.38
CA GLY A 110 2.91 -20.36 -21.08
C GLY A 110 1.96 -20.60 -19.93
N PHE A 111 0.75 -20.03 -19.95
CA PHE A 111 -0.25 -20.26 -18.92
C PHE A 111 -0.73 -21.70 -18.86
N ILE A 112 -1.04 -22.31 -20.02
CA ILE A 112 -1.47 -23.70 -20.12
C ILE A 112 -0.40 -24.66 -19.57
N ALA A 113 0.89 -24.38 -19.83
CA ALA A 113 1.99 -25.17 -19.30
C ALA A 113 2.03 -25.19 -17.76
N THR A 114 1.56 -24.13 -17.06
CA THR A 114 1.51 -24.12 -15.59
C THR A 114 0.48 -25.07 -14.99
N LEU A 115 -0.42 -25.61 -15.80
CA LEU A 115 -1.50 -26.50 -15.35
C LEU A 115 -1.09 -27.97 -15.34
N SER A 116 0.02 -28.31 -16.01
CA SER A 116 0.35 -29.69 -16.38
C SER A 116 0.87 -30.55 -15.24
N ASP A 117 1.30 -30.00 -14.09
CA ASP A 117 1.70 -30.79 -12.92
C ASP A 117 1.59 -30.04 -11.59
N PRO A 118 0.49 -30.22 -10.82
CA PRO A 118 0.37 -29.67 -9.48
C PRO A 118 1.38 -30.24 -8.48
N ALA A 119 1.90 -31.46 -8.71
CA ALA A 119 2.80 -32.17 -7.79
C ALA A 119 4.26 -31.72 -7.92
N SER A 120 4.63 -31.08 -9.04
CA SER A 120 5.99 -30.59 -9.28
C SER A 120 6.23 -29.17 -8.74
N LYS A 121 5.22 -28.53 -8.15
CA LYS A 121 5.39 -27.16 -7.62
C LYS A 121 6.17 -27.18 -6.31
N PRO A 122 7.29 -26.43 -6.22
CA PRO A 122 8.04 -26.36 -4.98
C PRO A 122 7.20 -25.74 -3.85
N PRO A 123 7.58 -25.97 -2.58
CA PRO A 123 6.88 -25.39 -1.43
C PRO A 123 6.70 -23.88 -1.58
N ALA A 124 5.62 -23.35 -1.02
CA ALA A 124 5.32 -21.91 -1.12
C ALA A 124 6.33 -21.03 -0.39
N GLU A 125 6.95 -21.55 0.68
CA GLU A 125 7.93 -20.85 1.49
C GLU A 125 9.25 -20.62 0.73
N GLY A 126 9.75 -19.40 0.81
CA GLY A 126 11.04 -19.00 0.24
C GLY A 126 11.05 -18.76 -1.27
N ARG A 127 9.90 -18.78 -1.95
CA ARG A 127 9.82 -18.43 -3.37
C ARG A 127 10.00 -16.93 -3.58
N SER A 128 10.79 -16.57 -4.60
CA SER A 128 10.82 -15.18 -5.07
C SER A 128 9.51 -14.83 -5.78
N PHE A 129 9.21 -13.54 -5.87
CA PHE A 129 8.03 -13.07 -6.60
C PHE A 129 8.11 -13.41 -8.10
N LYS A 130 9.30 -13.40 -8.69
CA LYS A 130 9.50 -13.80 -10.08
C LYS A 130 9.17 -15.29 -10.30
N GLN A 131 9.67 -16.17 -9.42
CA GLN A 131 9.34 -17.60 -9.48
C GLN A 131 7.82 -17.82 -9.36
N TRP A 132 7.17 -17.13 -8.42
CA TRP A 132 5.72 -17.21 -8.29
C TRP A 132 4.98 -16.78 -9.56
N ILE A 133 5.43 -15.69 -10.22
CA ILE A 133 4.83 -15.22 -11.48
C ILE A 133 4.92 -16.31 -12.55
N VAL A 134 6.11 -16.87 -12.79
CA VAL A 134 6.32 -17.89 -13.81
C VAL A 134 5.52 -19.15 -13.53
N GLU A 135 5.56 -19.65 -12.30
CA GLU A 135 4.83 -20.86 -11.89
C GLU A 135 3.31 -20.70 -11.88
N SER A 136 2.81 -19.49 -11.65
CA SER A 136 1.36 -19.23 -11.54
C SER A 136 0.73 -18.72 -12.82
N LEU A 137 1.47 -17.98 -13.64
CA LEU A 137 0.94 -17.27 -14.82
C LEU A 137 1.65 -17.66 -16.12
N GLY A 138 2.77 -18.38 -16.04
CA GLY A 138 3.55 -18.85 -17.18
C GLY A 138 4.51 -17.80 -17.76
N GLU A 139 5.47 -18.31 -18.54
CA GLU A 139 6.57 -17.52 -19.10
C GLU A 139 6.10 -16.37 -20.01
N GLY A 140 5.04 -16.57 -20.79
CA GLY A 140 4.55 -15.53 -21.71
C GLY A 140 4.01 -14.31 -20.98
N ILE A 141 3.11 -14.50 -19.99
CA ILE A 141 2.58 -13.41 -19.17
C ILE A 141 3.70 -12.79 -18.31
N ALA A 142 4.62 -13.60 -17.81
CA ALA A 142 5.81 -13.13 -17.09
C ALA A 142 6.64 -12.17 -17.95
N LYS A 143 7.03 -12.59 -19.14
CA LYS A 143 7.87 -11.84 -20.09
C LYS A 143 7.22 -10.54 -20.56
N HIS A 144 5.96 -10.62 -20.99
CA HIS A 144 5.31 -9.50 -21.69
C HIS A 144 4.68 -8.47 -20.76
N PHE A 145 4.44 -8.82 -19.48
CA PHE A 145 3.81 -7.87 -18.56
C PHE A 145 4.32 -7.98 -17.11
N MET A 146 4.19 -9.14 -16.46
CA MET A 146 4.31 -9.19 -14.99
C MET A 146 5.71 -8.83 -14.50
N VAL A 147 6.76 -9.31 -15.15
CA VAL A 147 8.14 -9.01 -14.74
C VAL A 147 8.47 -7.54 -15.02
N PRO A 148 8.41 -7.03 -16.26
CA PRO A 148 8.83 -5.66 -16.56
C PRO A 148 7.95 -4.62 -15.83
N PHE A 149 6.66 -4.88 -15.63
CA PHE A 149 5.78 -3.98 -14.90
C PHE A 149 6.15 -3.90 -13.41
N ASN A 150 6.37 -5.06 -12.78
CA ASN A 150 6.65 -5.09 -11.35
C ASN A 150 8.08 -4.63 -11.02
N GLU A 151 9.08 -4.92 -11.86
CA GLU A 151 10.44 -4.36 -11.69
C GLU A 151 10.43 -2.83 -11.79
N LYS A 152 9.66 -2.29 -12.73
CA LYS A 152 9.45 -0.83 -12.82
C LYS A 152 8.73 -0.26 -11.58
N LEU A 153 7.75 -0.98 -11.04
CA LEU A 153 6.97 -0.54 -9.88
C LEU A 153 7.80 -0.58 -8.60
N TRP A 154 8.47 -1.69 -8.35
CA TRP A 154 9.20 -1.93 -7.10
C TRP A 154 10.64 -1.39 -7.11
N GLN A 155 11.18 -1.08 -8.30
CA GLN A 155 12.55 -0.59 -8.51
C GLN A 155 13.63 -1.54 -7.95
N VAL A 156 13.32 -2.83 -7.88
CA VAL A 156 14.23 -3.92 -7.47
C VAL A 156 13.98 -5.14 -8.34
N PRO A 157 14.99 -6.02 -8.53
CA PRO A 157 14.81 -7.32 -9.17
C PRO A 157 13.78 -8.15 -8.42
N LEU A 158 12.85 -8.81 -9.14
CA LEU A 158 11.79 -9.58 -8.49
C LEU A 158 12.28 -10.87 -7.82
N ASP A 159 13.51 -11.28 -8.09
CA ASP A 159 14.17 -12.37 -7.38
C ASP A 159 14.55 -11.99 -5.93
N GLU A 160 14.65 -10.70 -5.62
CA GLU A 160 14.91 -10.17 -4.27
C GLU A 160 13.63 -9.98 -3.43
N LEU A 161 12.45 -10.10 -4.04
CA LEU A 161 11.16 -9.99 -3.34
C LEU A 161 10.58 -11.36 -3.03
N THR A 162 10.05 -11.55 -1.80
CA THR A 162 9.29 -12.74 -1.45
C THR A 162 7.91 -12.74 -2.10
N SER A 163 7.28 -13.91 -2.22
CA SER A 163 5.93 -14.05 -2.77
C SER A 163 4.82 -14.18 -1.73
N ASP A 164 5.12 -14.06 -0.43
CA ASP A 164 4.17 -14.33 0.67
C ASP A 164 2.96 -13.40 0.67
N TRP A 165 3.16 -12.17 0.20
CA TRP A 165 2.12 -11.13 0.12
C TRP A 165 1.23 -11.21 -1.12
N VAL A 166 1.60 -12.02 -2.12
CA VAL A 166 0.97 -11.98 -3.46
C VAL A 166 -0.40 -12.63 -3.47
N SER A 167 -0.62 -13.67 -2.66
CA SER A 167 -1.80 -14.54 -2.73
C SER A 167 -3.15 -13.83 -2.60
N TRP A 168 -3.19 -12.69 -1.95
CA TRP A 168 -4.41 -11.90 -1.72
C TRP A 168 -4.49 -10.64 -2.59
N LEU A 169 -3.43 -10.27 -3.31
CA LEU A 169 -3.36 -9.07 -4.15
C LEU A 169 -3.49 -9.37 -5.64
N VAL A 170 -2.86 -10.46 -6.11
CA VAL A 170 -2.85 -10.79 -7.54
C VAL A 170 -3.86 -11.91 -7.80
N PRO A 171 -4.97 -11.62 -8.50
CA PRO A 171 -5.94 -12.64 -8.85
C PRO A 171 -5.33 -13.70 -9.76
N LYS A 172 -5.50 -14.98 -9.39
CA LYS A 172 -5.18 -16.10 -10.28
C LYS A 172 -6.37 -16.36 -11.18
N PRO A 173 -6.23 -16.19 -12.50
CA PRO A 173 -7.27 -16.56 -13.44
C PRO A 173 -7.37 -18.09 -13.59
N ASP A 174 -8.52 -18.57 -14.00
CA ASP A 174 -8.64 -19.92 -14.52
C ASP A 174 -8.37 -19.94 -16.04
N VAL A 175 -8.32 -21.15 -16.62
CA VAL A 175 -8.08 -21.34 -18.07
C VAL A 175 -9.15 -20.65 -18.90
N LYS A 176 -10.40 -20.73 -18.48
CA LYS A 176 -11.51 -20.12 -19.19
C LYS A 176 -11.34 -18.60 -19.24
N ASP A 177 -10.96 -17.98 -18.12
CA ASP A 177 -10.72 -16.54 -18.04
C ASP A 177 -9.63 -16.08 -19.02
N VAL A 178 -8.49 -16.81 -19.05
CA VAL A 178 -7.35 -16.46 -19.91
C VAL A 178 -7.68 -16.66 -21.39
N VAL A 179 -8.32 -17.79 -21.75
CA VAL A 179 -8.71 -18.08 -23.14
C VAL A 179 -9.81 -17.12 -23.61
N SER A 180 -10.85 -16.88 -22.80
CA SER A 180 -11.90 -15.92 -23.13
C SER A 180 -11.34 -14.52 -23.37
N GLY A 181 -10.43 -14.08 -22.48
CA GLY A 181 -9.79 -12.77 -22.60
C GLY A 181 -8.87 -12.64 -23.83
N ALA A 182 -8.23 -13.72 -24.25
CA ALA A 182 -7.47 -13.75 -25.50
C ALA A 182 -8.34 -13.67 -26.75
N LEU A 183 -9.54 -14.21 -26.68
CA LEU A 183 -10.55 -14.15 -27.76
C LEU A 183 -11.41 -12.87 -27.74
N GLY A 184 -11.20 -11.99 -26.77
CA GLY A 184 -12.01 -10.78 -26.59
C GLY A 184 -13.40 -11.00 -26.00
N ILE A 185 -13.65 -12.19 -25.41
CA ILE A 185 -14.91 -12.54 -24.76
C ILE A 185 -14.88 -12.02 -23.32
N LYS A 186 -15.87 -11.20 -22.96
CA LYS A 186 -15.99 -10.59 -21.62
C LYS A 186 -17.20 -11.17 -20.90
N ASP A 187 -16.99 -12.28 -20.20
CA ASP A 187 -18.07 -12.97 -19.47
C ASP A 187 -18.33 -12.35 -18.09
N LYS A 188 -17.32 -11.77 -17.47
CA LYS A 188 -17.39 -11.20 -16.11
C LYS A 188 -16.36 -10.08 -15.92
N ALA A 189 -16.64 -9.18 -14.98
CA ALA A 189 -15.62 -8.24 -14.50
C ALA A 189 -14.54 -9.01 -13.75
N PHE A 190 -13.32 -8.98 -14.26
CA PHE A 190 -12.16 -9.59 -13.63
C PHE A 190 -11.24 -8.52 -13.04
N GLY A 191 -10.67 -8.78 -11.90
CA GLY A 191 -9.66 -7.91 -11.30
C GLY A 191 -9.93 -7.55 -9.86
N TYR A 192 -8.87 -7.05 -9.25
CA TYR A 192 -8.85 -6.56 -7.88
C TYR A 192 -9.47 -5.17 -7.81
N ASN A 193 -10.50 -5.00 -6.97
CA ASN A 193 -11.18 -3.73 -6.74
C ASN A 193 -11.74 -3.06 -8.02
N PRO A 194 -12.82 -3.59 -8.61
CA PRO A 194 -13.43 -3.04 -9.82
C PRO A 194 -14.09 -1.66 -9.59
N SER A 195 -14.23 -1.26 -8.34
CA SER A 195 -14.68 0.09 -7.96
C SER A 195 -13.98 0.55 -6.70
N PHE A 196 -13.90 1.85 -6.51
CA PHE A 196 -13.33 2.49 -5.33
C PHE A 196 -14.18 3.69 -4.91
N GLN A 197 -13.96 4.19 -3.70
CA GLN A 197 -14.50 5.48 -3.25
C GLN A 197 -13.38 6.51 -3.18
N TYR A 198 -13.74 7.77 -3.41
CA TYR A 198 -12.83 8.89 -3.33
C TYR A 198 -13.60 10.15 -2.90
N PRO A 199 -12.96 11.10 -2.18
CA PRO A 199 -13.60 12.36 -1.81
C PRO A 199 -14.11 13.16 -3.01
N VAL A 200 -15.31 13.72 -2.90
CA VAL A 200 -15.93 14.54 -3.95
C VAL A 200 -15.09 15.80 -4.25
N SER A 201 -14.45 16.35 -3.21
CA SER A 201 -13.60 17.53 -3.31
C SER A 201 -12.48 17.51 -2.28
N GLY A 202 -11.45 18.35 -2.47
CA GLY A 202 -10.36 18.56 -1.51
C GLY A 202 -9.24 17.52 -1.56
N GLY A 203 -9.39 16.42 -2.34
CA GLY A 203 -8.40 15.35 -2.39
C GLY A 203 -8.44 14.44 -1.17
N ILE A 204 -7.49 13.49 -1.09
CA ILE A 204 -7.48 12.50 -0.01
C ILE A 204 -7.23 13.13 1.38
N LYS A 205 -6.63 14.31 1.45
CA LYS A 205 -6.31 14.99 2.71
C LYS A 205 -7.53 15.26 3.61
N VAL A 206 -8.73 15.35 3.02
CA VAL A 206 -9.97 15.55 3.81
C VAL A 206 -10.23 14.40 4.78
N LEU A 207 -9.74 13.19 4.48
CA LEU A 207 -9.92 12.04 5.37
C LEU A 207 -9.08 12.16 6.65
N PRO A 208 -7.75 12.39 6.63
CA PRO A 208 -7.01 12.64 7.86
C PRO A 208 -7.48 13.90 8.59
N GLU A 209 -7.83 14.98 7.89
CA GLU A 209 -8.35 16.21 8.49
C GLU A 209 -9.67 15.97 9.24
N ALA A 210 -10.52 15.05 8.79
CA ALA A 210 -11.77 14.71 9.44
C ALA A 210 -11.63 14.07 10.85
N PHE A 211 -10.44 13.58 11.19
CA PHE A 211 -10.14 13.10 12.55
C PHE A 211 -9.88 14.24 13.55
N LEU A 212 -9.43 15.43 13.07
CA LEU A 212 -8.97 16.51 13.94
C LEU A 212 -9.98 16.95 15.02
N PRO A 213 -11.28 17.06 14.75
CA PRO A 213 -12.25 17.43 15.79
C PRO A 213 -12.32 16.43 16.96
N SER A 214 -11.83 15.21 16.75
CA SER A 214 -11.84 14.13 17.74
C SER A 214 -10.46 13.82 18.32
N VAL A 215 -9.43 14.55 17.92
CA VAL A 215 -8.04 14.34 18.37
C VAL A 215 -7.63 15.45 19.31
N GLU A 216 -7.29 15.06 20.52
CA GLU A 216 -6.78 15.95 21.56
C GLU A 216 -5.25 15.85 21.63
N ASN A 217 -4.58 16.84 22.23
CA ASN A 217 -3.14 16.81 22.53
C ASN A 217 -2.24 16.49 21.32
N LEU A 218 -2.56 17.04 20.15
CA LEU A 218 -1.74 17.00 18.94
C LEU A 218 -0.74 18.18 18.96
N ALA A 219 0.54 17.89 18.72
CA ALA A 219 1.55 18.91 18.52
C ALA A 219 2.30 18.67 17.22
N PHE A 220 2.35 19.68 16.38
CA PHE A 220 3.10 19.75 15.13
C PHE A 220 4.56 20.20 15.36
N ASP A 221 5.36 20.27 14.28
CA ASP A 221 6.78 20.67 14.33
C ASP A 221 7.56 19.88 15.38
N SER A 222 7.27 18.59 15.55
CA SER A 222 7.80 17.74 16.62
C SER A 222 8.44 16.49 16.02
N GLN A 223 9.68 16.65 15.54
CA GLN A 223 10.43 15.55 14.94
C GLN A 223 11.04 14.66 16.03
N LEU A 224 10.70 13.37 16.03
CA LEU A 224 11.39 12.39 16.87
C LEU A 224 12.86 12.31 16.47
N VAL A 225 13.78 12.46 17.42
CA VAL A 225 15.23 12.35 17.21
C VAL A 225 15.85 11.16 17.92
N GLU A 226 15.34 10.82 19.09
CA GLU A 226 15.91 9.75 19.92
C GLU A 226 14.85 9.06 20.78
N ILE A 227 15.04 7.77 21.04
CA ILE A 227 14.25 6.97 21.98
C ILE A 227 15.19 6.15 22.86
N GLU A 228 15.03 6.29 24.18
CA GLU A 228 15.59 5.37 25.17
C GLU A 228 14.46 4.41 25.60
N THR A 229 14.40 3.20 25.00
CA THR A 229 13.30 2.27 25.23
C THR A 229 13.27 1.77 26.66
N GLY A 230 14.45 1.48 27.26
CA GLY A 230 14.58 1.02 28.64
C GLY A 230 14.21 2.05 29.71
N ARG A 231 14.26 3.34 29.35
CA ARG A 231 13.89 4.44 30.25
C ARG A 231 12.54 5.05 29.95
N HIS A 232 11.86 4.57 28.91
CA HIS A 232 10.58 5.10 28.42
C HIS A 232 10.64 6.62 28.15
N ARG A 233 11.70 7.07 27.48
CA ARG A 233 11.94 8.48 27.13
C ARG A 233 12.13 8.64 25.63
N ALA A 234 11.58 9.71 25.09
CA ALA A 234 11.74 10.09 23.70
C ALA A 234 12.06 11.58 23.59
N VAL A 235 13.03 11.92 22.75
CA VAL A 235 13.46 13.30 22.49
C VAL A 235 12.88 13.77 21.17
N PHE A 236 12.29 14.94 21.18
CA PHE A 236 11.70 15.59 20.02
C PHE A 236 12.36 16.94 19.77
N ARG A 237 12.65 17.21 18.50
CA ARG A 237 13.19 18.48 18.03
C ARG A 237 12.10 19.32 17.36
N SER A 238 12.11 20.61 17.68
CA SER A 238 11.26 21.64 17.07
C SER A 238 12.09 22.88 16.75
N ALA A 239 11.47 23.90 16.18
CA ALA A 239 12.11 25.21 15.98
C ALA A 239 12.53 25.90 17.30
N GLN A 240 11.88 25.54 18.43
CA GLN A 240 12.18 26.06 19.77
C GLN A 240 13.28 25.29 20.51
N GLY A 241 13.82 24.22 19.90
CA GLY A 241 14.82 23.35 20.50
C GLY A 241 14.31 21.93 20.74
N GLU A 242 15.04 21.20 21.57
CA GLU A 242 14.72 19.82 21.93
C GLU A 242 13.94 19.76 23.23
N ARG A 243 13.01 18.81 23.29
CA ARG A 243 12.27 18.47 24.52
C ARG A 243 12.19 16.96 24.69
N THR A 244 12.19 16.54 25.93
CA THR A 244 12.01 15.14 26.31
C THR A 244 10.58 14.88 26.75
N GLU A 245 10.02 13.77 26.26
CA GLU A 245 8.71 13.24 26.67
C GLU A 245 8.91 11.90 27.36
N GLU A 246 8.32 11.74 28.54
CA GLU A 246 8.27 10.45 29.24
C GLU A 246 6.93 9.76 28.94
N TYR A 247 6.96 8.43 28.77
CA TYR A 247 5.79 7.67 28.41
C TYR A 247 5.71 6.33 29.15
N ASP A 248 4.49 5.84 29.33
CA ASP A 248 4.25 4.48 29.83
C ASP A 248 4.17 3.50 28.66
N ARG A 249 3.61 3.97 27.54
CA ARG A 249 3.47 3.21 26.28
C ARG A 249 3.76 4.10 25.09
N LEU A 250 4.41 3.54 24.08
CA LEU A 250 4.71 4.20 22.81
C LEU A 250 3.96 3.49 21.67
N ILE A 251 3.24 4.27 20.86
CA ILE A 251 2.67 3.85 19.59
C ILE A 251 3.42 4.60 18.50
N SER A 252 4.21 3.90 17.73
CA SER A 252 4.91 4.48 16.60
C SER A 252 4.21 4.14 15.29
N THR A 253 4.02 5.13 14.45
CA THR A 253 3.45 4.98 13.09
C THR A 253 4.39 5.48 12.00
N ILE A 254 5.64 5.77 12.36
CA ILE A 254 6.71 6.06 11.41
C ILE A 254 7.29 4.75 10.84
N PRO A 255 7.99 4.78 9.69
CA PRO A 255 8.62 3.61 9.12
C PRO A 255 9.51 2.86 10.11
N LEU A 256 9.40 1.53 10.17
CA LEU A 256 10.13 0.71 11.15
C LEU A 256 11.65 0.91 11.09
N PRO A 257 12.32 0.99 9.92
CA PRO A 257 13.73 1.29 9.86
C PRO A 257 14.10 2.64 10.50
N GLU A 258 13.24 3.65 10.31
CA GLU A 258 13.43 4.98 10.90
C GLU A 258 13.26 4.93 12.42
N LEU A 259 12.24 4.21 12.91
CA LEU A 259 12.05 4.01 14.36
C LEU A 259 13.28 3.36 14.99
N VAL A 260 13.78 2.26 14.42
CA VAL A 260 14.93 1.52 14.95
C VAL A 260 16.19 2.38 14.98
N ARG A 261 16.43 3.19 13.94
CA ARG A 261 17.56 4.14 13.93
C ARG A 261 17.49 5.18 15.05
N ARG A 262 16.28 5.55 15.52
CA ARG A 262 16.07 6.49 16.62
C ARG A 262 16.22 5.85 18.01
N CYS A 263 16.12 4.54 18.13
CA CYS A 263 16.32 3.84 19.40
C CYS A 263 17.81 3.68 19.68
N VAL A 264 18.30 4.30 20.75
CA VAL A 264 19.74 4.33 21.07
C VAL A 264 20.20 3.11 21.88
N ASP A 265 19.28 2.43 22.53
CA ASP A 265 19.53 1.30 23.43
C ASP A 265 19.19 -0.08 22.84
N LEU A 266 18.91 -0.16 21.53
CA LEU A 266 18.69 -1.43 20.85
C LEU A 266 20.00 -2.14 20.48
N PRO A 267 20.01 -3.49 20.49
CA PRO A 267 21.15 -4.29 20.03
C PRO A 267 21.54 -3.98 18.58
N ALA A 268 22.85 -4.07 18.26
CA ALA A 268 23.36 -3.85 16.90
C ALA A 268 22.68 -4.73 15.86
N SER A 269 22.40 -6.00 16.20
CA SER A 269 21.69 -6.94 15.31
C SER A 269 20.30 -6.48 14.87
N MET A 270 19.56 -5.77 15.74
CA MET A 270 18.27 -5.20 15.36
C MET A 270 18.42 -4.03 14.37
N ARG A 271 19.49 -3.24 14.51
CA ARG A 271 19.78 -2.13 13.58
C ARG A 271 20.15 -2.67 12.20
N GLU A 272 21.00 -3.69 12.14
CA GLU A 272 21.37 -4.37 10.89
C GLU A 272 20.15 -4.98 10.19
N LEU A 273 19.25 -5.65 10.93
CA LEU A 273 18.00 -6.15 10.39
C LEU A 273 17.10 -5.03 9.85
N ALA A 274 16.99 -3.91 10.56
CA ALA A 274 16.19 -2.78 10.09
C ALA A 274 16.75 -2.13 8.80
N GLU A 275 18.07 -2.13 8.64
CA GLU A 275 18.71 -1.62 7.41
C GLU A 275 18.49 -2.55 6.20
N SER A 276 18.25 -3.84 6.43
CA SER A 276 17.90 -4.79 5.37
C SER A 276 16.45 -4.66 4.87
N LEU A 277 15.57 -4.01 5.62
CA LEU A 277 14.18 -3.74 5.20
C LEU A 277 14.16 -2.62 4.15
N ARG A 278 13.63 -2.95 2.97
CA ARG A 278 13.48 -2.05 1.82
C ARG A 278 12.01 -1.72 1.56
#